data_65c23f42c5da5258e4d48c7ca8c0a151
#
_entry.id   65c23f42c5da5258e4d48c7ca8c0a151
#
_cell.length_a   1.000
_cell.length_b   1.000
_cell.length_c   1.000
_cell.angle_alpha   90.00
_cell.angle_beta   90.00
_cell.angle_gamma   90.00
#
_symmetry.space_group_name_H-M   'P 1'
#
loop_
_entity.id
_entity.type
_entity.pdbx_description
1 polymer ?
#
loop_
_entity_poly.entity_id
_entity_poly.type
_entity_poly.pdbx_seq_one_letter_code
_entity_poly.pdbx_strand_id
1 'polypeptide(L)'
;ALHPTPAVGGYPRSAALDYIRQHEGMDRGWYAAPLGWLDSEGNGDFLVALRSALLTPGRGYLFAGCGLVGDSEPAHEYRETCLKLSAMREALSAIGGLDEVPLQRGVA
;
A
#
# COMPACT_ATOMS: atom_id res chain seq x y z
N ALA A 1 -0.01 -7.22 -20.19
CA ALA A 1 0.52 -6.55 -19.00
C ALA A 1 0.23 -7.40 -17.76
N LEU A 2 1.26 -7.70 -16.96
CA LEU A 2 1.13 -8.55 -15.76
C LEU A 2 0.57 -7.78 -14.56
N HIS A 3 0.79 -6.48 -14.49
CA HIS A 3 0.35 -5.64 -13.39
C HIS A 3 -1.09 -5.10 -13.61
N PRO A 4 -1.93 -4.98 -12.55
CA PRO A 4 -1.75 -5.48 -11.20
C PRO A 4 -1.85 -7.01 -11.14
N THR A 5 -0.93 -7.64 -10.41
CA THR A 5 -0.98 -9.07 -10.12
C THR A 5 -2.06 -9.38 -9.10
N PRO A 6 -2.50 -10.66 -8.95
CA PRO A 6 -3.45 -11.03 -7.90
C PRO A 6 -3.03 -10.62 -6.49
N ALA A 7 -1.72 -10.54 -6.22
CA ALA A 7 -1.20 -10.15 -4.91
C ALA A 7 -1.58 -8.72 -4.49
N VAL A 8 -1.87 -7.83 -5.44
CA VAL A 8 -2.24 -6.43 -5.17
C VAL A 8 -3.58 -6.02 -5.76
N GLY A 9 -4.07 -6.75 -6.76
CA GLY A 9 -5.32 -6.45 -7.46
C GLY A 9 -6.41 -7.49 -7.27
N GLY A 10 -6.10 -8.61 -6.59
CA GLY A 10 -7.05 -9.70 -6.35
C GLY A 10 -7.36 -10.57 -7.58
N TYR A 11 -8.16 -11.61 -7.35
CA TYR A 11 -8.61 -12.54 -8.38
C TYR A 11 -10.07 -12.96 -8.13
N PRO A 12 -10.94 -13.07 -9.16
CA PRO A 12 -10.71 -12.68 -10.57
C PRO A 12 -10.47 -11.18 -10.74
N ARG A 13 -9.50 -10.81 -11.59
CA ARG A 13 -8.95 -9.45 -11.68
C ARG A 13 -9.99 -8.34 -11.85
N SER A 14 -10.92 -8.51 -12.77
CA SER A 14 -11.95 -7.49 -13.04
C SER A 14 -12.83 -7.26 -11.82
N ALA A 15 -13.43 -8.32 -11.29
CA ALA A 15 -14.32 -8.24 -10.14
C ALA A 15 -13.61 -7.70 -8.89
N ALA A 16 -12.36 -8.14 -8.64
CA ALA A 16 -11.59 -7.69 -7.50
C ALA A 16 -11.20 -6.21 -7.60
N LEU A 17 -10.80 -5.73 -8.77
CA LEU A 17 -10.48 -4.31 -8.98
C LEU A 17 -11.73 -3.42 -8.86
N ASP A 18 -12.88 -3.88 -9.32
CA ASP A 18 -14.13 -3.15 -9.17
C ASP A 18 -14.56 -3.08 -7.70
N TYR A 19 -14.38 -4.17 -6.96
CA TYR A 19 -14.62 -4.20 -5.52
C TYR A 19 -13.70 -3.23 -4.76
N ILE A 20 -12.41 -3.25 -5.05
CA ILE A 20 -11.43 -2.31 -4.46
C ILE A 20 -11.84 -0.86 -4.71
N ARG A 21 -12.19 -0.49 -5.94
CA ARG A 21 -12.62 0.87 -6.27
C ARG A 21 -13.85 1.33 -5.50
N GLN A 22 -14.78 0.41 -5.24
CA GLN A 22 -16.06 0.74 -4.59
C GLN A 22 -15.95 0.77 -3.06
N HIS A 23 -15.03 0.00 -2.46
CA HIS A 23 -15.06 -0.27 -1.02
C HIS A 23 -13.81 0.17 -0.26
N GLU A 24 -12.67 0.37 -0.94
CA GLU A 24 -11.41 0.71 -0.23
C GLU A 24 -11.42 2.13 0.36
N GLY A 25 -12.26 3.02 -0.15
CA GLY A 25 -12.48 4.35 0.41
C GLY A 25 -11.28 5.31 0.28
N MET A 26 -10.27 4.95 -0.51
CA MET A 26 -9.09 5.79 -0.76
C MET A 26 -8.65 5.72 -2.23
N ASP A 27 -8.00 6.78 -2.71
CA ASP A 27 -7.23 6.72 -3.94
C ASP A 27 -5.85 6.14 -3.63
N ARG A 28 -5.52 5.02 -4.24
CA ARG A 28 -4.21 4.39 -4.07
C ARG A 28 -3.06 5.24 -4.62
N GLY A 29 -3.31 6.10 -5.60
CA GLY A 29 -2.27 6.89 -6.24
C GLY A 29 -1.13 5.99 -6.74
N TRP A 30 0.05 6.14 -6.16
CA TRP A 30 1.22 5.31 -6.47
C TRP A 30 1.33 4.03 -5.62
N TYR A 31 0.51 3.89 -4.57
CA TYR A 31 0.50 2.68 -3.77
C TYR A 31 0.13 1.46 -4.61
N ALA A 32 0.86 0.38 -4.45
CA ALA A 32 0.74 -0.86 -5.20
C ALA A 32 1.04 -0.74 -6.71
N ALA A 33 1.51 0.41 -7.20
CA ALA A 33 1.95 0.59 -8.59
C ALA A 33 3.36 0.05 -8.80
N PRO A 34 3.74 -0.29 -10.04
CA PRO A 34 5.13 -0.57 -10.39
C PRO A 34 5.95 0.72 -10.33
N LEU A 35 7.06 0.68 -9.62
CA LEU A 35 8.04 1.76 -9.51
C LEU A 35 9.41 1.22 -9.91
N GLY A 36 10.11 1.90 -10.80
CA GLY A 36 11.40 1.42 -11.27
C GLY A 36 12.11 2.39 -12.18
N TRP A 37 13.12 1.91 -12.83
CA TRP A 37 13.94 2.65 -13.78
C TRP A 37 14.21 1.84 -15.03
N LEU A 38 14.44 2.53 -16.13
CA LEU A 38 14.90 1.99 -17.42
C LEU A 38 16.08 2.82 -17.92
N ASP A 39 17.10 2.16 -18.46
CA ASP A 39 18.18 2.83 -19.17
C ASP A 39 17.93 2.91 -20.69
N SER A 40 18.84 3.56 -21.39
CA SER A 40 18.76 3.71 -22.85
C SER A 40 19.01 2.41 -23.63
N GLU A 41 19.51 1.38 -22.98
CA GLU A 41 19.76 0.06 -23.56
C GLU A 41 18.58 -0.90 -23.34
N GLY A 42 17.55 -0.47 -22.59
CA GLY A 42 16.38 -1.26 -22.25
C GLY A 42 16.55 -2.16 -21.04
N ASN A 43 17.65 -2.01 -20.26
CA ASN A 43 17.79 -2.62 -18.97
C ASN A 43 16.97 -1.84 -17.95
N GLY A 44 16.46 -2.52 -16.91
CA GLY A 44 15.70 -1.85 -15.88
C GLY A 44 15.35 -2.77 -14.73
N ASP A 45 14.92 -2.16 -13.62
CA ASP A 45 14.43 -2.87 -12.45
C ASP A 45 13.15 -2.22 -11.96
N PHE A 46 12.16 -3.04 -11.61
CA PHE A 46 10.85 -2.60 -11.12
C PHE A 46 10.46 -3.35 -9.88
N LEU A 47 10.00 -2.61 -8.90
CA LEU A 47 9.37 -3.15 -7.69
C LEU A 47 7.91 -2.71 -7.61
N VAL A 48 7.13 -3.35 -6.77
CA VAL A 48 5.78 -2.90 -6.43
C VAL A 48 5.86 -1.99 -5.21
N ALA A 49 5.30 -0.80 -5.29
CA ALA A 49 5.32 0.21 -4.22
C ALA A 49 4.41 -0.20 -3.06
N LEU A 50 4.86 -1.16 -2.27
CA LEU A 50 4.21 -1.63 -1.04
C LEU A 50 4.87 -0.99 0.18
N ARG A 51 4.14 -0.93 1.32
CA ARG A 51 4.65 -0.34 2.57
C ARG A 51 5.32 1.00 2.30
N SER A 52 4.58 1.90 1.71
CA SER A 52 5.07 3.18 1.21
C SER A 52 4.50 4.35 2.01
N ALA A 53 5.15 5.50 1.90
CA ALA A 53 4.69 6.75 2.48
C ALA A 53 4.66 7.85 1.40
N LEU A 54 3.65 8.68 1.47
CA LEU A 54 3.59 9.95 0.74
C LEU A 54 3.72 11.08 1.74
N LEU A 55 4.77 11.87 1.61
CA LEU A 55 5.03 13.01 2.47
C LEU A 55 4.72 14.30 1.72
N THR A 56 3.93 15.15 2.35
CA THR A 56 3.61 16.49 1.87
C THR A 56 3.92 17.51 2.99
N PRO A 57 4.02 18.81 2.71
CA PRO A 57 4.23 19.81 3.76
C PRO A 57 3.15 19.68 4.87
N GLY A 58 3.58 19.34 6.07
CA GLY A 58 2.70 19.20 7.25
C GLY A 58 1.83 17.96 7.30
N ARG A 59 1.96 17.00 6.36
CA ARG A 59 1.19 15.74 6.37
C ARG A 59 1.99 14.57 5.83
N GLY A 60 1.78 13.38 6.44
CA GLY A 60 2.28 12.11 5.93
C GLY A 60 1.15 11.09 5.79
N TYR A 61 1.16 10.36 4.70
CA TYR A 61 0.23 9.26 4.42
C TYR A 61 1.02 7.97 4.36
N LEU A 62 0.63 6.97 5.15
CA LEU A 62 1.25 5.66 5.17
C LEU A 62 0.32 4.64 4.54
N PHE A 63 0.86 3.80 3.67
CA PHE A 63 0.11 2.80 2.94
C PHE A 63 0.63 1.40 3.26
N ALA A 64 -0.26 0.56 3.74
CA ALA A 64 -0.04 -0.87 3.90
C ALA A 64 -1.36 -1.62 3.72
N GLY A 65 -1.30 -2.90 3.45
CA GLY A 65 -2.47 -3.76 3.28
C GLY A 65 -2.10 -5.22 3.45
N CYS A 66 -3.11 -6.06 3.42
CA CYS A 66 -2.99 -7.52 3.43
C CYS A 66 -3.78 -8.13 2.25
N GLY A 67 -3.47 -9.36 1.90
CA GLY A 67 -4.23 -10.13 0.91
C GLY A 67 -5.37 -10.83 1.60
N LEU A 68 -6.61 -10.54 1.22
CA LEU A 68 -7.80 -11.19 1.76
C LEU A 68 -8.15 -12.43 0.94
N VAL A 69 -8.44 -13.52 1.63
CA VAL A 69 -8.91 -14.79 1.07
C VAL A 69 -10.15 -15.24 1.84
N GLY A 70 -10.83 -16.30 1.35
CA GLY A 70 -12.09 -16.77 1.94
C GLY A 70 -12.01 -17.13 3.42
N ASP A 71 -10.83 -17.57 3.88
CA ASP A 71 -10.58 -17.97 5.28
C ASP A 71 -9.94 -16.87 6.12
N SER A 72 -9.79 -15.66 5.58
CA SER A 72 -9.22 -14.53 6.32
C SER A 72 -10.10 -14.11 7.48
N GLU A 73 -9.50 -13.99 8.66
CA GLU A 73 -10.14 -13.45 9.85
C GLU A 73 -9.92 -11.92 9.92
N PRO A 74 -10.97 -11.09 9.85
CA PRO A 74 -10.84 -9.62 9.74
C PRO A 74 -9.97 -9.01 10.83
N ALA A 75 -10.09 -9.49 12.07
CA ALA A 75 -9.29 -8.99 13.19
C ALA A 75 -7.80 -9.36 13.07
N HIS A 76 -7.48 -10.49 12.45
CA HIS A 76 -6.10 -10.91 12.21
C HIS A 76 -5.47 -10.07 11.09
N GLU A 77 -6.15 -9.93 9.97
CA GLU A 77 -5.71 -9.13 8.82
C GLU A 77 -5.50 -7.66 9.20
N TYR A 78 -6.39 -7.12 10.02
CA TYR A 78 -6.25 -5.77 10.53
C TYR A 78 -5.01 -5.61 11.42
N ARG A 79 -4.73 -6.58 12.31
CA ARG A 79 -3.50 -6.54 13.12
C ARG A 79 -2.24 -6.62 12.27
N GLU A 80 -2.24 -7.46 11.24
CA GLU A 80 -1.13 -7.56 10.29
C GLU A 80 -0.88 -6.22 9.58
N THR A 81 -1.94 -5.56 9.12
CA THR A 81 -1.85 -4.24 8.49
C THR A 81 -1.28 -3.20 9.47
N CYS A 82 -1.73 -3.20 10.73
CA CYS A 82 -1.19 -2.32 11.77
C CYS A 82 0.32 -2.55 12.03
N LEU A 83 0.76 -3.81 12.04
CA LEU A 83 2.19 -4.15 12.18
C LEU A 83 3.02 -3.65 11.00
N LYS A 84 2.51 -3.76 9.79
CA LYS A 84 3.15 -3.22 8.58
C LYS A 84 3.28 -1.69 8.63
N LEU A 85 2.27 -1.01 9.16
CA LEU A 85 2.27 0.45 9.34
C LEU A 85 3.20 0.88 10.47
N SER A 86 3.35 0.11 11.56
CA SER A 86 4.23 0.47 12.68
C SER A 86 5.70 0.58 12.24
N ALA A 87 6.17 -0.36 11.42
CA ALA A 87 7.53 -0.32 10.89
C ALA A 87 7.80 0.94 10.05
N MET A 88 6.83 1.38 9.26
CA MET A 88 6.93 2.63 8.50
C MET A 88 6.95 3.86 9.42
N ARG A 89 6.14 3.86 10.47
CA ARG A 89 6.13 4.95 11.47
C ARG A 89 7.47 5.07 12.20
N GLU A 90 8.02 3.95 12.64
CA GLU A 90 9.33 3.92 13.31
C GLU A 90 10.43 4.47 12.39
N ALA A 91 10.45 4.06 11.13
CA ALA A 91 11.40 4.58 10.16
C ALA A 91 11.28 6.09 9.95
N LEU A 92 10.06 6.62 9.88
CA LEU A 92 9.82 8.06 9.72
C LEU A 92 10.15 8.85 10.99
N SER A 93 9.86 8.32 12.17
CA SER A 93 10.22 8.93 13.45
C SER A 93 11.74 9.04 13.62
N ALA A 94 12.50 8.04 13.15
CA ALA A 94 13.97 8.03 13.21
C ALA A 94 14.63 9.13 12.37
N ILE A 95 13.95 9.65 11.34
CA ILE A 95 14.46 10.75 10.49
C ILE A 95 14.07 12.14 11.03
N GLY A 96 13.44 12.23 12.20
CA GLY A 96 13.20 13.49 12.89
C GLY A 96 12.11 14.40 12.29
N GLY A 97 11.14 13.80 11.59
CA GLY A 97 10.16 14.56 10.82
C GLY A 97 8.70 14.48 11.24
N LEU A 98 8.34 13.64 12.22
CA LEU A 98 6.93 13.40 12.51
C LEU A 98 6.70 13.23 14.02
N ASP A 99 6.58 14.35 14.74
CA ASP A 99 5.90 14.38 16.01
C ASP A 99 4.41 14.10 15.74
N GLU A 100 3.95 12.90 16.16
CA GLU A 100 2.55 12.45 16.13
C GLU A 100 1.83 12.55 14.75
N VAL A 101 1.98 11.52 13.92
CA VAL A 101 1.07 11.32 12.79
C VAL A 101 -0.23 10.70 13.32
N PRO A 102 -1.35 11.42 13.31
CA PRO A 102 -2.64 10.81 13.63
C PRO A 102 -2.97 9.76 12.56
N LEU A 103 -3.22 8.53 13.00
CA LEU A 103 -3.72 7.47 12.14
C LEU A 103 -5.14 7.83 11.67
N GLN A 104 -5.28 8.38 10.48
CA GLN A 104 -6.55 8.35 9.80
C GLN A 104 -6.75 6.93 9.25
N ARG A 105 -7.71 6.24 9.81
CA ARG A 105 -8.09 4.89 9.42
C ARG A 105 -8.93 4.99 8.14
N GLY A 106 -8.35 4.62 7.01
CA GLY A 106 -9.15 4.20 5.88
C GLY A 106 -9.70 2.81 6.24
N VAL A 107 -11.01 2.68 6.35
CA VAL A 107 -11.65 1.38 6.50
C VAL A 107 -11.66 0.74 5.13
N ALA A 108 -10.92 -0.35 4.97
CA ALA A 108 -11.12 -1.28 3.87
C ALA A 108 -12.25 -2.23 4.24
#